data_f071df5549d3beeb0ea634719d11172e
#
_entry.id   f071df5549d3beeb0ea634719d11172e
#
_cell.length_a   1.000
_cell.length_b   1.000
_cell.length_c   1.000
_cell.angle_alpha   90.00
_cell.angle_beta   90.00
_cell.angle_gamma   90.00
#
_symmetry.space_group_name_H-M   'P 1'
#
loop_
_entity.id
_entity.type
_entity.pdbx_description
1 polymer ?
#
loop_
_entity_poly.entity_id
_entity_poly.type
_entity_poly.pdbx_seq_one_letter_code
_entity_poly.pdbx_strand_id
1 'polypeptide(L)'
;TPNEQTEGYLLIPDKRGKKPAVISVFYEPETAIGSGGKPNRDFAYQLTKRGFITLSLGTTQTTKEKTYSIYYPDINNASIQPLSALAYAAANAWEVLAKVTEVDSTKIGIVGHSYGGKWAMFASCLYEKFACAVWSDPGIVFDETKGGYINYWEPWYLGYYTPPWKNTWNVKGYNTQKGVYS
;
A
#
# COMPACT_ATOMS: atom_id res chain seq x y z
N THR A 1 4.05 13.31 -5.88
CA THR A 1 4.39 14.44 -6.77
C THR A 1 3.84 15.74 -6.21
N PRO A 2 4.36 16.92 -6.60
CA PRO A 2 3.94 18.20 -6.00
C PRO A 2 2.44 18.49 -6.08
N ASN A 3 1.73 17.88 -7.01
CA ASN A 3 0.29 18.10 -7.23
C ASN A 3 -0.59 16.90 -6.87
N GLU A 4 0.00 15.86 -6.31
CA GLU A 4 -0.74 14.67 -5.90
C GLU A 4 -1.09 14.75 -4.41
N GLN A 5 -2.34 14.48 -4.10
CA GLN A 5 -2.84 14.42 -2.72
C GLN A 5 -3.43 13.06 -2.44
N THR A 6 -3.16 12.57 -1.25
CA THR A 6 -3.76 11.36 -0.72
C THR A 6 -4.46 11.71 0.59
N GLU A 7 -5.70 11.32 0.72
CA GLU A 7 -6.47 11.51 1.94
C GLU A 7 -6.36 10.29 2.85
N GLY A 8 -6.53 10.53 4.13
CA GLY A 8 -6.51 9.48 5.14
C GLY A 8 -7.18 9.90 6.43
N TYR A 9 -7.33 8.96 7.32
CA TYR A 9 -7.90 9.16 8.65
C TYR A 9 -6.84 8.90 9.71
N LEU A 10 -6.57 9.93 10.53
CA LEU A 10 -5.71 9.82 11.69
C LEU A 10 -6.58 9.51 12.92
N LEU A 11 -6.33 8.38 13.58
CA LEU A 11 -7.00 7.98 14.79
C LEU A 11 -6.01 8.04 15.95
N ILE A 12 -6.35 8.80 16.99
CA ILE A 12 -5.54 8.99 18.19
C ILE A 12 -6.34 8.47 19.39
N PRO A 13 -5.80 7.49 20.15
CA PRO A 13 -6.49 7.01 21.35
C PRO A 13 -6.39 8.05 22.49
N ASP A 14 -7.39 8.10 23.36
CA ASP A 14 -7.53 9.10 24.43
C ASP A 14 -6.44 9.07 25.51
N LYS A 15 -5.54 8.11 25.47
CA LYS A 15 -4.47 7.97 26.48
C LYS A 15 -3.35 9.00 26.27
N ARG A 16 -2.88 9.61 27.32
CA ARG A 16 -1.75 10.57 27.29
C ARG A 16 -0.40 9.88 26.97
N GLY A 17 0.56 10.67 26.51
CA GLY A 17 1.95 10.27 26.25
C GLY A 17 2.20 9.76 24.83
N LYS A 18 3.49 9.62 24.50
CA LYS A 18 3.91 9.11 23.19
C LYS A 18 3.52 7.65 23.00
N LYS A 19 3.09 7.33 21.78
CA LYS A 19 2.59 6.01 21.41
C LYS A 19 3.23 5.52 20.12
N PRO A 20 3.38 4.20 19.98
CA PRO A 20 3.70 3.62 18.68
C PRO A 20 2.58 3.96 17.69
N ALA A 21 2.95 4.06 16.42
CA ALA A 21 2.00 4.34 15.36
C ALA A 21 2.03 3.30 14.25
N VAL A 22 0.92 3.15 13.53
CA VAL A 22 0.81 2.22 12.41
C VAL A 22 0.09 2.89 11.24
N ILE A 23 0.70 2.81 10.07
CA ILE A 23 0.06 3.17 8.80
C ILE A 23 -0.69 1.94 8.31
N SER A 24 -1.99 2.07 8.08
CA SER A 24 -2.83 1.02 7.49
C SER A 24 -3.19 1.43 6.06
N VAL A 25 -2.84 0.60 5.09
CA VAL A 25 -2.96 0.92 3.67
C VAL A 25 -3.94 0.00 2.96
N PHE A 26 -4.79 0.59 2.11
CA PHE A 26 -5.71 -0.12 1.23
C PHE A 26 -6.09 0.75 0.02
N TYR A 27 -7.04 0.32 -0.80
CA TYR A 27 -7.57 1.14 -1.90
C TYR A 27 -8.18 2.43 -1.36
N GLU A 28 -9.16 2.28 -0.46
CA GLU A 28 -9.87 3.35 0.20
C GLU A 28 -9.53 3.40 1.70
N PRO A 29 -9.35 4.59 2.28
CA PRO A 29 -8.95 4.72 3.68
C PRO A 29 -10.07 4.35 4.67
N GLU A 30 -11.34 4.35 4.22
CA GLU A 30 -12.52 4.01 5.02
C GLU A 30 -12.51 2.55 5.49
N THR A 31 -11.92 1.66 4.72
CA THR A 31 -11.88 0.23 5.06
C THR A 31 -11.19 0.00 6.40
N ALA A 32 -10.03 0.59 6.62
CA ALA A 32 -9.26 0.31 7.82
C ALA A 32 -9.80 1.00 9.08
N ILE A 33 -10.64 2.03 8.95
CA ILE A 33 -11.33 2.64 10.09
C ILE A 33 -12.68 1.98 10.40
N GLY A 34 -13.09 0.99 9.60
CA GLY A 34 -14.33 0.23 9.81
C GLY A 34 -15.59 0.80 9.16
N SER A 35 -15.51 1.93 8.44
CA SER A 35 -16.64 2.54 7.75
C SER A 35 -16.86 2.01 6.31
N GLY A 36 -15.91 1.26 5.78
CA GLY A 36 -15.96 0.72 4.42
C GLY A 36 -16.85 -0.52 4.24
N GLY A 37 -17.53 -0.99 5.26
CA GLY A 37 -18.46 -2.14 5.20
C GLY A 37 -17.79 -3.49 4.93
N LYS A 38 -16.45 -3.59 5.00
CA LYS A 38 -15.70 -4.83 4.78
C LYS A 38 -15.33 -5.46 6.14
N PRO A 39 -15.90 -6.63 6.48
CA PRO A 39 -15.64 -7.26 7.76
C PRO A 39 -14.18 -7.67 7.91
N ASN A 40 -13.67 -7.61 9.14
CA ASN A 40 -12.32 -8.04 9.52
C ASN A 40 -11.18 -7.30 8.79
N ARG A 41 -11.43 -6.08 8.30
CA ARG A 41 -10.42 -5.23 7.64
C ARG A 41 -10.23 -3.88 8.31
N ASP A 42 -10.86 -3.67 9.43
CA ASP A 42 -10.82 -2.46 10.25
C ASP A 42 -9.54 -2.37 11.11
N PHE A 43 -8.39 -2.65 10.52
CA PHE A 43 -7.09 -2.75 11.20
C PHE A 43 -6.72 -1.48 11.97
N ALA A 44 -6.90 -0.29 11.36
CA ALA A 44 -6.60 0.96 12.02
C ALA A 44 -7.46 1.16 13.27
N TYR A 45 -8.76 0.90 13.16
CA TYR A 45 -9.67 0.99 14.30
C TYR A 45 -9.30 0.02 15.42
N GLN A 46 -9.03 -1.25 15.09
CA GLN A 46 -8.67 -2.26 16.07
C GLN A 46 -7.33 -1.97 16.76
N LEU A 47 -6.35 -1.45 16.05
CA LEU A 47 -5.07 -1.05 16.60
C LEU A 47 -5.21 0.19 17.49
N THR A 48 -6.05 1.17 17.10
CA THR A 48 -6.31 2.35 17.93
C THR A 48 -6.96 1.97 19.27
N LYS A 49 -7.88 1.03 19.27
CA LYS A 49 -8.45 0.48 20.52
C LYS A 49 -7.41 -0.16 21.43
N ARG A 50 -6.31 -0.63 20.88
CA ARG A 50 -5.18 -1.22 21.62
C ARG A 50 -4.11 -0.19 22.02
N GLY A 51 -4.32 1.07 21.73
CA GLY A 51 -3.46 2.17 22.14
C GLY A 51 -2.42 2.63 21.14
N PHE A 52 -2.48 2.17 19.90
CA PHE A 52 -1.67 2.70 18.82
C PHE A 52 -2.30 3.97 18.21
N ILE A 53 -1.49 4.91 17.79
CA ILE A 53 -1.94 5.92 16.82
C ILE A 53 -1.96 5.27 15.45
N THR A 54 -3.03 5.47 14.69
CA THR A 54 -3.12 4.88 13.35
C THR A 54 -3.46 5.92 12.30
N LEU A 55 -2.82 5.78 11.13
CA LEU A 55 -3.14 6.52 9.93
C LEU A 55 -3.65 5.55 8.87
N SER A 56 -4.94 5.63 8.56
CA SER A 56 -5.51 4.89 7.45
C SER A 56 -5.33 5.68 6.16
N LEU A 57 -4.71 5.07 5.17
CA LEU A 57 -4.32 5.72 3.91
C LEU A 57 -4.94 4.99 2.72
N GLY A 58 -5.50 5.75 1.77
CA GLY A 58 -5.99 5.26 0.48
C GLY A 58 -5.07 5.66 -0.67
N THR A 59 -5.40 5.20 -1.88
CA THR A 59 -4.68 5.64 -3.09
C THR A 59 -5.09 7.05 -3.49
N THR A 60 -4.20 7.76 -4.17
CA THR A 60 -4.48 9.10 -4.70
C THR A 60 -5.69 9.10 -5.65
N GLN A 61 -5.77 8.11 -6.53
CA GLN A 61 -6.87 8.02 -7.49
C GLN A 61 -8.19 7.69 -6.81
N THR A 62 -8.19 6.84 -5.79
CA THR A 62 -9.40 6.60 -5.00
C THR A 62 -9.88 7.88 -4.34
N THR A 63 -8.95 8.70 -3.85
CA THR A 63 -9.26 10.00 -3.23
C THR A 63 -9.86 10.97 -4.23
N LYS A 64 -9.23 11.16 -5.40
CA LYS A 64 -9.62 12.17 -6.39
C LYS A 64 -10.79 11.72 -7.26
N GLU A 65 -10.68 10.52 -7.83
CA GLU A 65 -11.49 10.07 -8.96
C GLU A 65 -12.42 8.92 -8.60
N LYS A 66 -12.32 8.43 -7.36
CA LYS A 66 -13.04 7.23 -6.88
C LYS A 66 -12.75 6.00 -7.74
N THR A 67 -11.53 5.93 -8.26
CA THR A 67 -11.01 4.79 -9.03
C THR A 67 -9.90 4.09 -8.24
N TYR A 68 -9.48 2.93 -8.72
CA TYR A 68 -8.36 2.19 -8.12
C TYR A 68 -7.09 2.26 -8.96
N SER A 69 -7.04 3.17 -9.93
CA SER A 69 -5.84 3.37 -10.73
C SER A 69 -4.69 3.86 -9.84
N ILE A 70 -3.50 3.36 -10.11
CA ILE A 70 -2.28 3.73 -9.40
C ILE A 70 -1.17 4.14 -10.36
N TYR A 71 -1.52 4.36 -11.61
CA TYR A 71 -0.57 4.76 -12.65
C TYR A 71 -0.35 6.26 -12.63
N TYR A 72 0.90 6.66 -12.63
CA TYR A 72 1.29 8.05 -12.64
C TYR A 72 2.09 8.39 -13.92
N PRO A 73 1.79 9.48 -14.62
CA PRO A 73 0.66 10.41 -14.38
C PRO A 73 -0.72 9.81 -14.71
N ASP A 74 -0.78 8.88 -15.65
CA ASP A 74 -2.00 8.15 -16.03
C ASP A 74 -1.62 6.80 -16.66
N ILE A 75 -2.62 5.99 -16.97
CA ILE A 75 -2.42 4.63 -17.49
C ILE A 75 -1.78 4.61 -18.89
N ASN A 76 -1.93 5.66 -19.68
CA ASN A 76 -1.39 5.71 -21.05
C ASN A 76 0.05 6.23 -21.08
N ASN A 77 0.44 6.98 -20.05
CA ASN A 77 1.73 7.65 -19.95
C ASN A 77 2.45 7.30 -18.65
N ALA A 78 2.24 6.12 -18.10
CA ALA A 78 2.82 5.73 -16.83
C ALA A 78 4.36 5.82 -16.85
N SER A 79 4.91 6.68 -16.03
CA SER A 79 6.34 6.98 -15.92
C SER A 79 6.97 6.43 -14.63
N ILE A 80 6.16 5.97 -13.70
CA ILE A 80 6.59 5.45 -12.40
C ILE A 80 5.98 4.06 -12.20
N GLN A 81 6.80 3.17 -11.73
CA GLN A 81 6.37 1.82 -11.36
C GLN A 81 5.36 1.92 -10.20
N PRO A 82 4.16 1.31 -10.35
CA PRO A 82 3.04 1.52 -9.44
C PRO A 82 3.35 1.24 -7.96
N LEU A 83 4.00 0.12 -7.64
CA LEU A 83 4.32 -0.22 -6.25
C LEU A 83 5.39 0.70 -5.66
N SER A 84 6.27 1.27 -6.49
CA SER A 84 7.22 2.31 -6.05
C SER A 84 6.51 3.62 -5.73
N ALA A 85 5.47 3.99 -6.50
CA ALA A 85 4.65 5.16 -6.20
C ALA A 85 3.89 4.99 -4.87
N LEU A 86 3.34 3.80 -4.62
CA LEU A 86 2.69 3.47 -3.35
C LEU A 86 3.67 3.49 -2.18
N ALA A 87 4.88 2.95 -2.36
CA ALA A 87 5.92 3.00 -1.35
C ALA A 87 6.32 4.44 -1.01
N TYR A 88 6.42 5.30 -2.03
CA TYR A 88 6.68 6.73 -1.83
C TYR A 88 5.55 7.42 -1.03
N ALA A 89 4.29 7.11 -1.33
CA ALA A 89 3.16 7.63 -0.57
C ALA A 89 3.21 7.20 0.90
N ALA A 90 3.57 5.95 1.16
CA ALA A 90 3.72 5.43 2.52
C ALA A 90 4.91 6.07 3.26
N ALA A 91 6.02 6.32 2.58
CA ALA A 91 7.16 7.03 3.15
C ALA A 91 6.79 8.47 3.55
N ASN A 92 6.05 9.19 2.70
CA ASN A 92 5.54 10.52 3.03
C ASN A 92 4.59 10.48 4.23
N ALA A 93 3.71 9.48 4.31
CA ALA A 93 2.82 9.28 5.45
C ALA A 93 3.61 9.01 6.75
N TRP A 94 4.70 8.27 6.66
CA TRP A 94 5.62 8.06 7.78
C TRP A 94 6.20 9.40 8.26
N GLU A 95 6.69 10.24 7.34
CA GLU A 95 7.27 11.56 7.67
C GLU A 95 6.22 12.51 8.30
N VAL A 96 4.97 12.41 7.88
CA VAL A 96 3.86 13.16 8.50
C VAL A 96 3.59 12.66 9.91
N LEU A 97 3.46 11.34 10.10
CA LEU A 97 3.22 10.75 11.42
C LEU A 97 4.36 11.03 12.40
N ALA A 98 5.60 10.99 11.95
CA ALA A 98 6.75 11.26 12.79
C ALA A 98 6.77 12.68 13.38
N LYS A 99 6.02 13.62 12.81
CA LYS A 99 5.86 15.00 13.28
C LYS A 99 4.69 15.18 14.25
N VAL A 100 3.83 14.18 14.41
CA VAL A 100 2.73 14.22 15.37
C VAL A 100 3.30 14.09 16.79
N THR A 101 2.99 15.04 17.65
CA THR A 101 3.59 15.16 19.00
C THR A 101 3.42 13.89 19.86
N GLU A 102 2.29 13.23 19.71
CA GLU A 102 1.92 12.02 20.46
C GLU A 102 2.56 10.75 19.90
N VAL A 103 3.20 10.82 18.72
CA VAL A 103 3.83 9.66 18.10
C VAL A 103 5.26 9.46 18.60
N ASP A 104 5.59 8.21 18.95
CA ASP A 104 6.97 7.76 19.08
C ASP A 104 7.50 7.41 17.68
N SER A 105 8.24 8.33 17.07
CA SER A 105 8.76 8.18 15.71
C SER A 105 9.72 7.00 15.54
N THR A 106 10.24 6.43 16.60
CA THR A 106 11.07 5.21 16.55
C THR A 106 10.23 3.92 16.43
N LYS A 107 8.90 4.05 16.50
CA LYS A 107 7.96 2.92 16.55
C LYS A 107 6.80 3.11 15.58
N ILE A 108 7.12 3.44 14.33
CA ILE A 108 6.11 3.56 13.27
C ILE A 108 6.20 2.32 12.37
N GLY A 109 5.12 1.54 12.33
CA GLY A 109 4.97 0.37 11.47
C GLY A 109 3.98 0.59 10.33
N ILE A 110 3.86 -0.42 9.46
CA ILE A 110 2.90 -0.44 8.36
C ILE A 110 2.16 -1.78 8.33
N VAL A 111 0.88 -1.75 8.01
CA VAL A 111 0.04 -2.96 7.86
C VAL A 111 -0.85 -2.85 6.63
N GLY A 112 -1.03 -3.99 5.95
CA GLY A 112 -1.97 -4.10 4.85
C GLY A 112 -2.38 -5.53 4.55
N HIS A 113 -3.54 -5.69 3.92
CA HIS A 113 -4.08 -6.97 3.49
C HIS A 113 -4.38 -6.91 1.99
N SER A 114 -4.20 -8.02 1.28
CA SER A 114 -4.47 -8.15 -0.15
C SER A 114 -3.72 -7.07 -0.95
N TYR A 115 -4.39 -6.15 -1.61
CA TYR A 115 -3.78 -5.00 -2.26
C TYR A 115 -2.93 -4.16 -1.30
N GLY A 116 -3.45 -3.88 -0.10
CA GLY A 116 -2.69 -3.22 0.95
C GLY A 116 -1.50 -4.04 1.43
N GLY A 117 -1.58 -5.36 1.34
CA GLY A 117 -0.45 -6.27 1.59
C GLY A 117 0.70 -6.04 0.61
N LYS A 118 0.41 -5.90 -0.70
CA LYS A 118 1.42 -5.52 -1.70
C LYS A 118 2.06 -4.17 -1.35
N TRP A 119 1.21 -3.19 -1.03
CA TRP A 119 1.66 -1.86 -0.66
C TRP A 119 2.56 -1.88 0.57
N ALA A 120 2.12 -2.49 1.67
CA ALA A 120 2.89 -2.58 2.91
C ALA A 120 4.22 -3.30 2.72
N MET A 121 4.22 -4.40 1.95
CA MET A 121 5.42 -5.17 1.63
C MET A 121 6.44 -4.29 0.87
N PHE A 122 6.06 -3.68 -0.25
CA PHE A 122 6.99 -2.87 -1.04
C PHE A 122 7.42 -1.60 -0.30
N ALA A 123 6.52 -0.95 0.45
CA ALA A 123 6.86 0.20 1.24
C ALA A 123 7.94 -0.12 2.28
N SER A 124 7.80 -1.23 3.00
CA SER A 124 8.78 -1.62 4.02
C SER A 124 10.11 -2.08 3.44
N CYS A 125 10.13 -2.61 2.21
CA CYS A 125 11.37 -2.98 1.53
C CYS A 125 12.13 -1.77 0.96
N LEU A 126 11.40 -0.72 0.54
CA LEU A 126 11.97 0.44 -0.13
C LEU A 126 12.21 1.63 0.81
N TYR A 127 11.71 1.59 2.04
CA TYR A 127 11.86 2.66 3.02
C TYR A 127 12.22 2.08 4.39
N GLU A 128 13.48 2.22 4.76
CA GLU A 128 14.11 1.57 5.92
C GLU A 128 13.64 2.05 7.29
N LYS A 129 12.93 3.20 7.37
CA LYS A 129 12.50 3.78 8.66
C LYS A 129 11.29 3.08 9.28
N PHE A 130 10.62 2.17 8.60
CA PHE A 130 9.57 1.40 9.23
C PHE A 130 10.14 0.47 10.30
N ALA A 131 9.66 0.61 11.53
CA ALA A 131 10.08 -0.24 12.65
C ALA A 131 9.61 -1.69 12.51
N CYS A 132 8.47 -1.90 11.85
CA CYS A 132 7.95 -3.22 11.49
C CYS A 132 6.94 -3.12 10.35
N ALA A 133 6.70 -4.23 9.67
CA ALA A 133 5.69 -4.34 8.65
C ALA A 133 4.92 -5.66 8.81
N VAL A 134 3.61 -5.60 8.58
CA VAL A 134 2.75 -6.77 8.53
C VAL A 134 1.97 -6.73 7.22
N TRP A 135 2.14 -7.73 6.40
CA TRP A 135 1.35 -7.92 5.19
C TRP A 135 0.66 -9.27 5.20
N SER A 136 -0.59 -9.27 4.82
CA SER A 136 -1.40 -10.46 4.72
C SER A 136 -1.86 -10.62 3.28
N ASP A 137 -1.64 -11.82 2.74
CA ASP A 137 -2.14 -12.23 1.42
C ASP A 137 -1.86 -11.21 0.29
N PRO A 138 -0.61 -10.79 0.09
CA PRO A 138 -0.27 -9.79 -0.92
C PRO A 138 -0.43 -10.31 -2.36
N GLY A 139 -0.59 -11.62 -2.54
CA GLY A 139 -0.70 -12.25 -3.85
C GLY A 139 0.57 -12.15 -4.68
N ILE A 140 1.72 -12.08 -4.04
CA ILE A 140 3.04 -12.09 -4.67
C ILE A 140 3.76 -13.38 -4.27
N VAL A 141 4.22 -14.13 -5.27
CA VAL A 141 4.94 -15.38 -5.09
C VAL A 141 6.30 -15.23 -5.77
N PHE A 142 7.37 -15.44 -5.01
CA PHE A 142 8.73 -15.37 -5.53
C PHE A 142 9.31 -16.77 -5.85
N ASP A 143 8.70 -17.84 -5.34
CA ASP A 143 9.07 -19.22 -5.68
C ASP A 143 8.12 -19.77 -6.75
N GLU A 144 8.53 -19.60 -8.00
CA GLU A 144 7.74 -20.00 -9.16
C GLU A 144 7.79 -21.51 -9.43
N THR A 145 8.67 -22.24 -8.79
CA THR A 145 8.76 -23.70 -8.92
C THR A 145 7.53 -24.42 -8.38
N LYS A 146 6.76 -23.73 -7.53
CA LYS A 146 5.53 -24.25 -6.94
C LYS A 146 4.25 -23.82 -7.67
N GLY A 147 4.39 -23.32 -8.91
CA GLY A 147 3.24 -23.08 -9.79
C GLY A 147 2.49 -21.78 -9.53
N GLY A 148 3.09 -20.82 -8.82
CA GLY A 148 2.53 -19.50 -8.60
C GLY A 148 2.93 -18.50 -9.66
N TYR A 149 2.18 -17.41 -9.73
CA TYR A 149 2.57 -16.21 -10.46
C TYR A 149 3.23 -15.24 -9.49
N ILE A 150 4.25 -14.49 -9.94
CA ILE A 150 4.88 -13.41 -9.14
C ILE A 150 3.81 -12.42 -8.68
N ASN A 151 2.86 -12.14 -9.54
CA ASN A 151 1.69 -11.36 -9.20
C ASN A 151 0.48 -11.96 -9.89
N TYR A 152 -0.29 -12.77 -9.17
CA TYR A 152 -1.31 -13.63 -9.73
C TYR A 152 -2.47 -12.90 -10.40
N TRP A 153 -2.64 -11.62 -10.12
CA TRP A 153 -3.80 -10.91 -10.62
C TRP A 153 -3.46 -9.61 -11.37
N GLU A 154 -2.43 -8.89 -10.98
CA GLU A 154 -2.05 -7.62 -11.59
C GLU A 154 -0.53 -7.49 -11.79
N PRO A 155 0.05 -8.22 -12.76
CA PRO A 155 1.49 -8.24 -12.96
C PRO A 155 2.11 -6.85 -13.20
N TRP A 156 1.36 -5.93 -13.82
CA TRP A 156 1.84 -4.58 -14.06
C TRP A 156 2.07 -3.74 -12.79
N TYR A 157 1.56 -4.14 -11.65
CA TYR A 157 1.95 -3.52 -10.38
C TYR A 157 3.44 -3.61 -10.11
N LEU A 158 4.13 -4.53 -10.73
CA LEU A 158 5.57 -4.65 -10.68
C LEU A 158 6.28 -3.84 -11.77
N GLY A 159 5.55 -3.12 -12.62
CA GLY A 159 6.11 -2.28 -13.65
C GLY A 159 6.70 -3.02 -14.85
N TYR A 160 6.22 -4.21 -15.13
CA TYR A 160 6.72 -5.03 -16.23
C TYR A 160 6.22 -4.59 -17.61
N TYR A 161 5.25 -3.68 -17.65
CA TYR A 161 4.59 -3.29 -18.88
C TYR A 161 4.76 -1.83 -19.21
N THR A 162 4.72 -1.57 -20.50
CA THR A 162 4.40 -0.25 -21.06
C THR A 162 2.95 -0.24 -21.54
N PRO A 163 2.23 0.88 -21.45
CA PRO A 163 0.89 0.99 -22.02
C PRO A 163 0.85 0.66 -23.52
N PRO A 164 -0.26 0.16 -24.02
CA PRO A 164 -1.53 -0.08 -23.34
C PRO A 164 -1.56 -1.41 -22.58
N TRP A 165 -2.03 -1.37 -21.35
CA TRP A 165 -2.10 -2.50 -20.42
C TRP A 165 -3.06 -3.62 -20.86
N LYS A 166 -3.87 -3.38 -21.87
CA LYS A 166 -4.88 -4.34 -22.36
C LYS A 166 -4.28 -5.67 -22.83
N ASN A 167 -3.02 -5.68 -23.21
CA ASN A 167 -2.30 -6.87 -23.66
C ASN A 167 -1.20 -7.26 -22.68
N THR A 168 -1.54 -7.26 -21.40
CA THR A 168 -0.61 -7.53 -20.30
C THR A 168 0.19 -8.83 -20.47
N TRP A 169 -0.40 -9.82 -21.10
CA TRP A 169 0.22 -11.12 -21.33
C TRP A 169 1.14 -11.17 -22.56
N ASN A 170 1.24 -10.11 -23.32
CA ASN A 170 2.09 -10.00 -24.50
C ASN A 170 3.42 -9.28 -24.25
N VAL A 171 3.80 -9.11 -23.01
CA VAL A 171 5.09 -8.53 -22.67
C VAL A 171 6.21 -9.48 -23.08
N LYS A 172 7.16 -8.95 -23.85
CA LYS A 172 8.30 -9.74 -24.32
C LYS A 172 9.06 -10.35 -23.13
N GLY A 173 9.28 -11.65 -23.19
CA GLY A 173 9.96 -12.39 -22.16
C GLY A 173 9.07 -12.80 -20.97
N TYR A 174 7.81 -12.37 -20.92
CA TYR A 174 6.91 -12.78 -19.86
C TYR A 174 6.14 -14.04 -20.23
N ASN A 175 6.31 -15.09 -19.46
CA ASN A 175 5.59 -16.35 -19.66
C ASN A 175 4.24 -16.30 -18.94
N THR A 176 3.17 -16.15 -19.70
CA THR A 176 1.82 -16.04 -19.17
C THR A 176 1.31 -17.27 -18.42
N GLN A 177 1.83 -18.45 -18.73
CA GLN A 177 1.43 -19.68 -18.05
C GLN A 177 2.12 -19.86 -16.70
N LYS A 178 3.36 -19.39 -16.60
CA LYS A 178 4.18 -19.50 -15.39
C LYS A 178 4.26 -18.21 -14.59
N GLY A 179 3.85 -17.07 -15.16
CA GLY A 179 4.00 -15.76 -14.52
C GLY A 179 5.45 -15.31 -14.37
N VAL A 180 6.36 -15.77 -15.24
CA VAL A 180 7.80 -15.51 -15.15
C VAL A 180 8.35 -14.86 -16.41
N TYR A 181 9.47 -14.15 -16.27
CA TYR A 181 10.30 -13.71 -17.37
C TYR A 181 11.22 -14.87 -17.81
N SER A 182 11.36 -15.04 -19.11
CA SER A 182 12.34 -15.96 -19.71
C SER A 182 13.65 -15.26 -19.99
#